data_08cba55e195ab816d4fe9ef47cfa5894
#
_entry.id   08cba55e195ab816d4fe9ef47cfa5894
#
_cell.length_a   1.000
_cell.length_b   1.000
_cell.length_c   1.000
_cell.angle_alpha   90.00
_cell.angle_beta   90.00
_cell.angle_gamma   90.00
#
_symmetry.space_group_name_H-M   'P 1'
#
loop_
_entity.id
_entity.type
_entity.pdbx_description
1 polymer ?
#
loop_
_entity_poly.entity_id
_entity_poly.type
_entity_poly.pdbx_seq_one_letter_code
_entity_poly.pdbx_strand_id
1 'polypeptide(L)'
;RYDNGLESEVSLSGGSSAVYAQYFPGNMLAGLSGMQISSVDVYINDVPDKAQVVIFGQGSQSNAGNELMRQTFSPIAQSWNHIVLEQPLTIGNTDLWIGVNIDGFEPTDFVIGIDGGHVQNGFGDMVKLGNTWWSAGDLGLNSNFCIRANVTGNRTPTINWLSLDKYEFSVAPSVMETLTVSLDATQLQRNTLYEAQIVLANNDAVSRIVKIPVYLNNDRESKVELQTLASTVVYTYGGYLVVQTDKALSSISLVNMNGAVMKMQNVDGYTTNMSLDNLQTGIYICCIVHADGSRENVKIPVVR
;
A
#
# COMPACT_ATOMS: atom_id res chain seq x y z
N ARG A 1 5.40 -8.07 3.46
CA ARG A 1 4.71 -9.31 3.89
C ARG A 1 3.20 -9.12 3.86
N TYR A 2 2.48 -10.23 3.73
CA TYR A 2 1.01 -10.25 3.84
C TYR A 2 0.53 -10.97 5.11
N ASP A 3 1.36 -11.84 5.70
CA ASP A 3 1.01 -12.54 6.94
C ASP A 3 0.91 -11.58 8.14
N ASN A 4 0.04 -11.93 9.08
CA ASN A 4 -0.13 -11.24 10.38
C ASN A 4 0.48 -12.01 11.56
N GLY A 5 1.19 -13.08 11.29
CA GLY A 5 1.83 -13.99 12.25
C GLY A 5 1.42 -15.44 12.03
N LEU A 6 2.15 -16.35 12.62
CA LEU A 6 1.83 -17.79 12.54
C LEU A 6 0.56 -18.09 13.36
N GLU A 7 -0.36 -18.82 12.76
CA GLU A 7 -1.55 -19.38 13.42
C GLU A 7 -1.61 -20.92 13.28
N SER A 8 -1.29 -21.44 12.09
CA SER A 8 -1.35 -22.86 11.77
C SER A 8 -0.40 -23.21 10.62
N GLU A 9 -0.48 -24.42 10.10
CA GLU A 9 0.34 -24.92 9.00
C GLU A 9 -0.52 -25.62 7.95
N VAL A 10 0.00 -25.71 6.72
CA VAL A 10 -0.68 -26.32 5.59
C VAL A 10 0.27 -27.03 4.64
N SER A 11 -0.26 -28.02 3.92
CA SER A 11 0.30 -28.56 2.69
C SER A 11 -0.81 -28.61 1.64
N LEU A 12 -0.57 -28.03 0.48
CA LEU A 12 -1.56 -27.91 -0.61
C LEU A 12 -1.26 -28.84 -1.80
N SER A 13 -0.12 -29.53 -1.81
CA SER A 13 0.15 -30.56 -2.80
C SER A 13 -0.12 -31.92 -2.17
N GLY A 14 -0.62 -32.86 -2.93
CA GLY A 14 -0.79 -34.24 -2.49
C GLY A 14 0.51 -35.01 -2.25
N GLY A 15 1.56 -34.35 -1.78
CA GLY A 15 2.93 -34.81 -1.63
C GLY A 15 3.81 -34.46 -2.82
N SER A 16 5.09 -34.41 -2.63
CA SER A 16 6.25 -34.33 -3.52
C SER A 16 6.83 -32.95 -3.85
N SER A 17 6.11 -31.95 -4.31
CA SER A 17 6.70 -30.65 -4.65
C SER A 17 5.67 -29.53 -4.74
N ALA A 18 6.01 -28.37 -4.20
CA ALA A 18 5.22 -27.13 -4.36
C ALA A 18 6.12 -25.89 -4.27
N VAL A 19 5.71 -24.79 -4.91
CA VAL A 19 6.26 -23.46 -4.64
C VAL A 19 5.20 -22.64 -3.95
N TYR A 20 5.47 -22.18 -2.75
CA TYR A 20 4.63 -21.25 -2.00
C TYR A 20 5.23 -19.86 -2.13
N ALA A 21 4.43 -18.86 -2.48
CA ALA A 21 4.95 -17.53 -2.76
C ALA A 21 3.98 -16.42 -2.38
N GLN A 22 4.54 -15.21 -2.26
CA GLN A 22 3.80 -13.95 -2.14
C GLN A 22 4.09 -13.10 -3.38
N TYR A 23 3.05 -12.50 -3.94
CA TYR A 23 3.13 -11.61 -5.10
C TYR A 23 3.14 -10.14 -4.67
N PHE A 24 4.13 -9.39 -5.11
CA PHE A 24 4.28 -7.96 -4.88
C PHE A 24 4.26 -7.22 -6.23
N PRO A 25 3.18 -6.52 -6.57
CA PRO A 25 3.12 -5.74 -7.80
C PRO A 25 4.11 -4.57 -7.79
N GLY A 26 4.66 -4.23 -8.96
CA GLY A 26 5.70 -3.21 -9.10
C GLY A 26 5.31 -1.84 -8.56
N ASN A 27 4.02 -1.49 -8.60
CA ASN A 27 3.53 -0.24 -8.02
C ASN A 27 3.57 -0.22 -6.48
N MET A 28 3.53 -1.37 -5.80
CA MET A 28 3.80 -1.47 -4.36
C MET A 28 5.29 -1.37 -4.03
N LEU A 29 6.14 -1.77 -4.98
CA LEU A 29 7.60 -1.78 -4.82
C LEU A 29 8.24 -0.44 -5.18
N ALA A 30 7.52 0.48 -5.82
CA ALA A 30 8.05 1.75 -6.29
C ALA A 30 8.78 2.56 -5.20
N GLY A 31 8.23 2.57 -3.97
CA GLY A 31 8.86 3.22 -2.81
C GLY A 31 10.11 2.51 -2.27
N LEU A 32 10.41 1.31 -2.75
CA LEU A 32 11.57 0.50 -2.36
C LEU A 32 12.59 0.35 -3.50
N SER A 33 12.35 1.01 -4.63
CA SER A 33 13.23 0.94 -5.80
C SER A 33 14.67 1.36 -5.44
N GLY A 34 15.64 0.55 -5.86
CA GLY A 34 17.05 0.72 -5.53
C GLY A 34 17.49 0.10 -4.20
N MET A 35 16.57 -0.25 -3.31
CA MET A 35 16.87 -1.06 -2.13
C MET A 35 17.08 -2.53 -2.50
N GLN A 36 17.57 -3.32 -1.57
CA GLN A 36 17.89 -4.72 -1.81
C GLN A 36 17.10 -5.63 -0.87
N ILE A 37 16.54 -6.71 -1.42
CA ILE A 37 16.09 -7.84 -0.60
C ILE A 37 17.36 -8.55 -0.14
N SER A 38 17.61 -8.54 1.18
CA SER A 38 18.83 -9.11 1.79
C SER A 38 18.60 -10.47 2.44
N SER A 39 17.39 -10.75 2.85
CA SER A 39 17.02 -12.06 3.43
C SER A 39 15.53 -12.35 3.24
N VAL A 40 15.19 -13.61 3.38
CA VAL A 40 13.82 -14.11 3.39
C VAL A 40 13.60 -14.90 4.67
N ASP A 41 12.51 -14.63 5.38
CA ASP A 41 12.05 -15.44 6.50
C ASP A 41 10.90 -16.32 6.04
N VAL A 42 10.92 -17.59 6.42
CA VAL A 42 9.85 -18.52 6.17
C VAL A 42 9.63 -19.43 7.38
N TYR A 43 8.38 -19.67 7.74
CA TYR A 43 8.06 -20.67 8.75
C TYR A 43 7.92 -22.04 8.10
N ILE A 44 8.77 -22.98 8.51
CA ILE A 44 8.73 -24.38 8.12
C ILE A 44 8.28 -25.21 9.31
N ASN A 45 7.23 -26.03 9.13
CA ASN A 45 6.75 -26.94 10.16
C ASN A 45 7.39 -28.32 10.01
N ASP A 46 7.06 -29.05 8.97
CA ASP A 46 7.67 -30.32 8.68
C ASP A 46 8.83 -30.15 7.68
N VAL A 47 9.97 -30.79 7.95
CA VAL A 47 11.17 -30.62 7.14
C VAL A 47 11.08 -31.42 5.84
N PRO A 48 11.08 -30.76 4.67
CA PRO A 48 11.15 -31.44 3.39
C PRO A 48 12.59 -31.93 3.08
N ASP A 49 12.74 -32.80 2.11
CA ASP A 49 14.06 -33.24 1.63
C ASP A 49 14.88 -32.07 1.07
N LYS A 50 14.20 -31.11 0.47
CA LYS A 50 14.83 -29.91 -0.13
C LYS A 50 13.97 -28.67 0.03
N ALA A 51 14.61 -27.58 0.46
CA ALA A 51 14.01 -26.26 0.54
C ALA A 51 14.90 -25.21 -0.13
N GLN A 52 14.29 -24.34 -0.92
CA GLN A 52 14.99 -23.28 -1.66
C GLN A 52 14.18 -21.99 -1.62
N VAL A 53 14.80 -20.89 -1.24
CA VAL A 53 14.23 -19.56 -1.55
C VAL A 53 14.22 -19.39 -3.06
N VAL A 54 13.12 -18.89 -3.60
CA VAL A 54 12.97 -18.55 -5.03
C VAL A 54 12.38 -17.16 -5.16
N ILE A 55 12.94 -16.37 -6.08
CA ILE A 55 12.40 -15.06 -6.43
C ILE A 55 12.20 -15.02 -7.93
N PHE A 56 11.00 -14.58 -8.34
CA PHE A 56 10.67 -14.40 -9.76
C PHE A 56 10.33 -12.92 -10.00
N GLY A 57 10.46 -12.51 -11.26
CA GLY A 57 10.14 -11.14 -11.66
C GLY A 57 9.57 -11.04 -13.07
N GLN A 58 9.08 -9.84 -13.41
CA GLN A 58 8.47 -9.53 -14.70
C GLN A 58 7.25 -10.41 -15.03
N GLY A 59 6.52 -10.84 -14.00
CA GLY A 59 5.30 -11.61 -14.14
C GLY A 59 4.04 -10.74 -14.10
N SER A 60 2.97 -11.37 -13.67
CA SER A 60 1.66 -10.76 -13.41
C SER A 60 1.08 -11.39 -12.14
N GLN A 61 -0.09 -10.96 -11.71
CA GLN A 61 -0.77 -11.57 -10.55
C GLN A 61 -1.08 -13.07 -10.72
N SER A 62 -1.18 -13.56 -11.94
CA SER A 62 -1.49 -14.98 -12.25
C SER A 62 -0.29 -15.81 -12.68
N ASN A 63 0.88 -15.19 -12.88
CA ASN A 63 2.07 -15.88 -13.35
C ASN A 63 3.34 -15.20 -12.82
N ALA A 64 4.19 -15.95 -12.15
CA ALA A 64 5.39 -15.44 -11.49
C ALA A 64 6.47 -14.86 -12.43
N GLY A 65 6.39 -15.11 -13.73
CA GLY A 65 7.39 -14.65 -14.69
C GLY A 65 8.72 -15.40 -14.61
N ASN A 66 9.83 -14.72 -14.88
CA ASN A 66 11.15 -15.32 -14.92
C ASN A 66 11.74 -15.54 -13.53
N GLU A 67 12.40 -16.66 -13.32
CA GLU A 67 13.19 -16.89 -12.10
C GLU A 67 14.40 -15.95 -12.11
N LEU A 68 14.51 -15.11 -11.09
CA LEU A 68 15.62 -14.18 -10.88
C LEU A 68 16.67 -14.73 -9.94
N MET A 69 16.25 -15.57 -8.97
CA MET A 69 17.14 -16.13 -7.97
C MET A 69 16.58 -17.41 -7.37
N ARG A 70 17.50 -18.34 -7.05
CA ARG A 70 17.24 -19.57 -6.31
C ARG A 70 18.40 -19.86 -5.37
N GLN A 71 18.11 -20.11 -4.10
CA GLN A 71 19.11 -20.40 -3.09
C GLN A 71 18.62 -21.54 -2.17
N THR A 72 19.41 -22.61 -2.08
CA THR A 72 19.11 -23.73 -1.18
C THR A 72 19.44 -23.36 0.26
N PHE A 73 18.63 -23.81 1.19
CA PHE A 73 18.90 -23.70 2.63
C PHE A 73 18.53 -24.99 3.35
N SER A 74 19.06 -25.18 4.55
CA SER A 74 18.72 -26.30 5.43
C SER A 74 17.63 -25.87 6.40
N PRO A 75 16.38 -26.33 6.23
CA PRO A 75 15.28 -25.89 7.06
C PRO A 75 15.36 -26.47 8.47
N ILE A 76 14.91 -25.67 9.44
CA ILE A 76 14.70 -26.06 10.83
C ILE A 76 13.20 -26.21 11.02
N ALA A 77 12.77 -27.37 11.53
CA ALA A 77 11.36 -27.68 11.79
C ALA A 77 10.76 -26.75 12.85
N GLN A 78 9.46 -26.51 12.75
CA GLN A 78 8.64 -25.75 13.70
C GLN A 78 9.25 -24.39 14.08
N SER A 79 9.84 -23.71 13.08
CA SER A 79 10.60 -22.49 13.30
C SER A 79 10.52 -21.52 12.12
N TRP A 80 10.67 -20.26 12.44
CA TRP A 80 11.03 -19.25 11.47
C TRP A 80 12.49 -19.45 11.04
N ASN A 81 12.67 -19.74 9.76
CA ASN A 81 13.98 -19.84 9.14
C ASN A 81 14.35 -18.51 8.54
N HIS A 82 15.46 -17.92 8.97
CA HIS A 82 16.00 -16.67 8.45
C HIS A 82 17.10 -16.99 7.44
N ILE A 83 16.82 -16.76 6.16
CA ILE A 83 17.73 -17.07 5.07
C ILE A 83 18.34 -15.79 4.53
N VAL A 84 19.60 -15.51 4.87
CA VAL A 84 20.38 -14.41 4.28
C VAL A 84 20.70 -14.78 2.84
N LEU A 85 20.40 -13.87 1.92
CA LEU A 85 20.68 -14.12 0.49
C LEU A 85 22.16 -13.96 0.20
N GLU A 86 22.76 -14.97 -0.47
CA GLU A 86 24.15 -14.92 -0.91
C GLU A 86 24.38 -13.74 -1.87
N GLN A 87 23.38 -13.43 -2.68
CA GLN A 87 23.36 -12.28 -3.57
C GLN A 87 22.07 -11.49 -3.32
N PRO A 88 22.13 -10.36 -2.59
CA PRO A 88 20.97 -9.49 -2.41
C PRO A 88 20.38 -9.04 -3.75
N LEU A 89 19.05 -9.08 -3.86
CA LEU A 89 18.35 -8.71 -5.09
C LEU A 89 17.93 -7.25 -5.04
N THR A 90 18.37 -6.44 -6.00
CA THR A 90 17.92 -5.04 -6.11
C THR A 90 16.47 -4.96 -6.57
N ILE A 91 15.65 -4.24 -5.82
CA ILE A 91 14.25 -3.99 -6.13
C ILE A 91 14.16 -2.94 -7.24
N GLY A 92 13.49 -3.30 -8.32
CA GLY A 92 13.14 -2.39 -9.44
C GLY A 92 11.69 -1.90 -9.36
N ASN A 93 11.15 -1.55 -10.53
CA ASN A 93 9.77 -1.08 -10.69
C ASN A 93 8.85 -2.16 -11.27
N THR A 94 9.31 -3.39 -11.35
CA THR A 94 8.57 -4.52 -11.89
C THR A 94 8.05 -5.42 -10.78
N ASP A 95 7.05 -6.22 -11.10
CA ASP A 95 6.47 -7.19 -10.17
C ASP A 95 7.52 -8.17 -9.65
N LEU A 96 7.40 -8.55 -8.38
CA LEU A 96 8.19 -9.60 -7.76
C LEU A 96 7.29 -10.65 -7.12
N TRP A 97 7.71 -11.89 -7.23
CA TRP A 97 7.18 -13.01 -6.48
C TRP A 97 8.28 -13.57 -5.60
N ILE A 98 8.03 -13.68 -4.30
CA ILE A 98 9.01 -14.10 -3.32
C ILE A 98 8.45 -15.31 -2.59
N GLY A 99 9.18 -16.41 -2.62
CA GLY A 99 8.66 -17.66 -2.08
C GLY A 99 9.73 -18.70 -1.79
N VAL A 100 9.24 -19.91 -1.54
CA VAL A 100 10.04 -21.10 -1.30
C VAL A 100 9.56 -22.24 -2.17
N ASN A 101 10.51 -22.92 -2.81
CA ASN A 101 10.30 -24.22 -3.43
C ASN A 101 10.59 -25.29 -2.39
N ILE A 102 9.66 -26.20 -2.22
CA ILE A 102 9.72 -27.30 -1.26
C ILE A 102 9.53 -28.60 -2.03
N ASP A 103 10.49 -29.51 -1.92
CA ASP A 103 10.49 -30.80 -2.58
C ASP A 103 10.70 -31.94 -1.57
N GLY A 104 10.09 -33.10 -1.81
CA GLY A 104 10.29 -34.30 -1.02
C GLY A 104 9.62 -34.21 0.36
N PHE A 105 8.29 -34.16 0.38
CA PHE A 105 7.48 -34.24 1.60
C PHE A 105 6.30 -35.20 1.38
N GLU A 106 5.82 -35.80 2.45
CA GLU A 106 4.72 -36.76 2.40
C GLU A 106 3.34 -36.02 2.37
N PRO A 107 2.28 -36.67 1.86
CA PRO A 107 0.94 -36.09 1.84
C PRO A 107 0.37 -35.75 3.22
N THR A 108 0.92 -36.28 4.27
CA THR A 108 0.54 -36.06 5.67
C THR A 108 1.31 -34.91 6.33
N ASP A 109 2.35 -34.40 5.67
CA ASP A 109 3.18 -33.33 6.21
C ASP A 109 2.51 -31.98 5.99
N PHE A 110 2.60 -31.10 6.98
CA PHE A 110 2.15 -29.70 6.93
C PHE A 110 3.40 -28.80 6.86
N VAL A 111 3.88 -28.54 5.67
CA VAL A 111 5.25 -28.02 5.46
C VAL A 111 5.39 -26.52 5.66
N ILE A 112 4.34 -25.72 5.40
CA ILE A 112 4.42 -24.23 5.42
C ILE A 112 3.49 -23.64 6.47
N GLY A 113 3.97 -22.65 7.22
CA GLY A 113 3.15 -21.88 8.15
C GLY A 113 2.19 -20.94 7.42
N ILE A 114 1.01 -20.78 8.00
CA ILE A 114 -0.03 -19.85 7.57
C ILE A 114 -0.49 -18.97 8.73
N ASP A 115 -1.03 -17.80 8.40
CA ASP A 115 -1.62 -16.89 9.38
C ASP A 115 -3.11 -17.17 9.66
N GLY A 116 -3.70 -16.45 10.61
CA GLY A 116 -5.13 -16.53 10.95
C GLY A 116 -6.07 -15.85 9.94
N GLY A 117 -5.57 -15.39 8.81
CA GLY A 117 -6.39 -14.70 7.79
C GLY A 117 -6.58 -13.21 8.15
N HIS A 118 -7.30 -12.40 7.38
CA HIS A 118 -7.98 -12.79 6.13
C HIS A 118 -6.99 -12.93 4.97
N VAL A 119 -7.24 -13.87 4.10
CA VAL A 119 -6.41 -14.12 2.92
C VAL A 119 -6.32 -12.87 2.04
N GLN A 120 -5.10 -12.59 1.60
CA GLN A 120 -4.80 -11.61 0.57
C GLN A 120 -4.78 -12.34 -0.78
N ASN A 121 -6.00 -12.72 -1.24
CA ASN A 121 -6.20 -13.59 -2.40
C ASN A 121 -5.45 -13.11 -3.64
N GLY A 122 -4.63 -13.99 -4.21
CA GLY A 122 -3.77 -13.69 -5.35
C GLY A 122 -2.53 -12.83 -5.02
N PHE A 123 -2.22 -12.63 -3.73
CA PHE A 123 -1.05 -11.89 -3.27
C PHE A 123 -0.25 -12.63 -2.20
N GLY A 124 -0.85 -12.91 -1.04
CA GLY A 124 -0.18 -13.53 0.10
C GLY A 124 -0.23 -15.07 0.11
N ASP A 125 -0.87 -15.67 -0.86
CA ASP A 125 -1.37 -17.05 -0.84
C ASP A 125 -1.10 -17.83 -2.12
N MET A 126 -0.13 -17.42 -2.93
CA MET A 126 0.13 -18.03 -4.23
C MET A 126 0.88 -19.35 -4.08
N VAL A 127 0.36 -20.39 -4.72
CA VAL A 127 0.99 -21.72 -4.74
C VAL A 127 1.10 -22.24 -6.16
N LYS A 128 2.25 -22.82 -6.51
CA LYS A 128 2.44 -23.53 -7.77
C LYS A 128 2.37 -25.04 -7.51
N LEU A 129 1.38 -25.67 -8.12
CA LEU A 129 1.18 -27.10 -8.13
C LEU A 129 1.39 -27.62 -9.54
N GLY A 130 2.39 -28.48 -9.72
CA GLY A 130 2.86 -28.86 -11.04
C GLY A 130 3.35 -27.65 -11.84
N ASN A 131 2.70 -27.34 -12.96
CA ASN A 131 3.07 -26.19 -13.82
C ASN A 131 2.12 -24.99 -13.69
N THR A 132 1.12 -25.06 -12.80
CA THR A 132 0.07 -24.03 -12.70
C THR A 132 0.15 -23.32 -11.35
N TRP A 133 0.04 -21.98 -11.41
CA TRP A 133 -0.13 -21.13 -10.24
C TRP A 133 -1.60 -21.05 -9.85
N TRP A 134 -1.87 -21.14 -8.56
CA TRP A 134 -3.18 -21.01 -7.94
C TRP A 134 -3.10 -20.02 -6.79
N SER A 135 -4.20 -19.34 -6.52
CA SER A 135 -4.41 -18.73 -5.21
C SER A 135 -4.96 -19.80 -4.26
N ALA A 136 -4.37 -19.93 -3.08
CA ALA A 136 -4.87 -20.85 -2.07
C ALA A 136 -6.25 -20.42 -1.54
N GLY A 137 -6.55 -19.12 -1.59
CA GLY A 137 -7.88 -18.58 -1.31
C GLY A 137 -8.96 -19.11 -2.25
N ASP A 138 -8.66 -19.27 -3.54
CA ASP A 138 -9.58 -19.88 -4.51
C ASP A 138 -9.76 -21.39 -4.27
N LEU A 139 -8.82 -22.00 -3.57
CA LEU A 139 -8.89 -23.41 -3.11
C LEU A 139 -9.57 -23.55 -1.73
N GLY A 140 -10.04 -22.45 -1.14
CA GLY A 140 -10.78 -22.45 0.13
C GLY A 140 -9.93 -22.15 1.38
N LEU A 141 -8.65 -21.82 1.24
CA LEU A 141 -7.79 -21.43 2.35
C LEU A 141 -7.92 -19.92 2.64
N ASN A 142 -8.42 -19.56 3.82
CA ASN A 142 -8.56 -18.15 4.23
C ASN A 142 -7.35 -17.64 5.00
N SER A 143 -6.13 -17.83 4.48
CA SER A 143 -4.88 -17.50 5.17
C SER A 143 -3.80 -17.11 4.19
N ASN A 144 -2.79 -16.37 4.66
CA ASN A 144 -1.60 -16.05 3.89
C ASN A 144 -0.44 -16.93 4.35
N PHE A 145 0.50 -17.23 3.44
CA PHE A 145 1.71 -17.98 3.80
C PHE A 145 2.65 -17.15 4.66
N CYS A 146 3.23 -17.76 5.67
CA CYS A 146 4.23 -17.17 6.55
C CYS A 146 5.59 -17.05 5.85
N ILE A 147 5.66 -16.13 4.88
CA ILE A 147 6.85 -15.78 4.10
C ILE A 147 7.07 -14.27 4.17
N ARG A 148 8.30 -13.83 4.41
CA ARG A 148 8.66 -12.41 4.57
C ARG A 148 9.95 -12.11 3.85
N ALA A 149 9.99 -11.01 3.10
CA ALA A 149 11.23 -10.48 2.56
C ALA A 149 11.72 -9.31 3.42
N ASN A 150 13.00 -9.32 3.77
CA ASN A 150 13.64 -8.24 4.50
C ASN A 150 14.44 -7.39 3.53
N VAL A 151 14.21 -6.09 3.60
CA VAL A 151 14.79 -5.12 2.67
C VAL A 151 15.80 -4.25 3.40
N THR A 152 16.97 -4.06 2.79
CA THR A 152 18.06 -3.21 3.29
C THR A 152 18.49 -2.18 2.27
N GLY A 153 19.20 -1.16 2.72
CA GLY A 153 19.69 -0.06 1.88
C GLY A 153 18.95 1.24 2.14
N ASN A 154 19.47 2.30 1.56
CA ASN A 154 18.85 3.61 1.61
C ASN A 154 17.88 3.75 0.45
N ARG A 155 16.68 4.25 0.71
CA ARG A 155 15.77 4.67 -0.35
C ARG A 155 16.46 5.80 -1.12
N THR A 156 16.61 5.62 -2.42
CA THR A 156 16.93 6.75 -3.29
C THR A 156 15.62 7.48 -3.54
N PRO A 157 15.44 8.71 -3.06
CA PRO A 157 14.25 9.48 -3.42
C PRO A 157 14.18 9.57 -4.95
N THR A 158 13.15 9.00 -5.53
CA THR A 158 12.90 9.16 -6.98
C THR A 158 12.55 10.59 -7.34
N ILE A 159 12.30 11.42 -6.34
CA ILE A 159 11.90 12.82 -6.46
C ILE A 159 12.64 13.61 -5.39
N ASN A 160 13.44 14.59 -5.81
CA ASN A 160 14.27 15.41 -4.92
C ASN A 160 13.53 16.60 -4.29
N TRP A 161 12.34 16.92 -4.76
CA TRP A 161 11.55 18.06 -4.29
C TRP A 161 10.41 17.67 -3.31
N LEU A 162 10.19 16.37 -3.10
CA LEU A 162 9.18 15.84 -2.20
C LEU A 162 9.80 14.83 -1.25
N SER A 163 9.55 14.96 0.04
CA SER A 163 9.98 14.03 1.07
C SER A 163 8.87 13.79 2.10
N LEU A 164 8.96 12.65 2.76
CA LEU A 164 8.03 12.23 3.81
C LEU A 164 8.80 12.08 5.12
N ASP A 165 8.15 12.38 6.25
CA ASP A 165 8.73 12.23 7.60
C ASP A 165 8.90 10.75 7.98
N LYS A 166 8.09 9.86 7.41
CA LYS A 166 8.16 8.41 7.63
C LYS A 166 7.72 7.66 6.37
N TYR A 167 8.22 6.46 6.19
CA TYR A 167 7.94 5.61 5.03
C TYR A 167 7.32 4.26 5.41
N GLU A 168 7.24 3.99 6.71
CA GLU A 168 6.62 2.80 7.27
C GLU A 168 6.01 3.15 8.63
N PHE A 169 4.80 2.69 8.87
CA PHE A 169 4.11 2.88 10.14
C PHE A 169 2.98 1.86 10.29
N SER A 170 2.58 1.62 11.53
CA SER A 170 1.42 0.79 11.85
C SER A 170 0.34 1.65 12.49
N VAL A 171 -0.90 1.43 12.09
CA VAL A 171 -2.07 2.13 12.63
C VAL A 171 -2.93 1.14 13.39
N ALA A 172 -3.12 1.37 14.68
CA ALA A 172 -4.03 0.55 15.47
C ALA A 172 -5.50 0.85 15.13
N PRO A 173 -6.43 -0.08 15.37
CA PRO A 173 -7.85 0.14 15.14
C PRO A 173 -8.35 1.42 15.83
N SER A 174 -9.11 2.23 15.10
CA SER A 174 -9.68 3.51 15.59
C SER A 174 -8.66 4.60 15.95
N VAL A 175 -7.39 4.45 15.54
CA VAL A 175 -6.35 5.47 15.70
C VAL A 175 -6.06 6.11 14.36
N MET A 176 -5.77 7.41 14.36
CA MET A 176 -5.28 8.12 13.17
C MET A 176 -3.76 8.28 13.27
N GLU A 177 -3.10 8.16 12.13
CA GLU A 177 -1.67 8.43 11.99
C GLU A 177 -1.45 9.58 11.00
N THR A 178 -0.54 10.47 11.33
CA THR A 178 -0.21 11.64 10.49
C THR A 178 1.07 11.39 9.72
N LEU A 179 1.01 11.63 8.42
CA LEU A 179 2.17 11.63 7.53
C LEU A 179 2.48 13.06 7.11
N THR A 180 3.68 13.54 7.43
CA THR A 180 4.12 14.88 7.06
C THR A 180 4.80 14.85 5.69
N VAL A 181 4.30 15.68 4.77
CA VAL A 181 4.86 15.86 3.43
C VAL A 181 5.64 17.17 3.39
N SER A 182 6.90 17.12 3.02
CA SER A 182 7.75 18.30 2.83
C SER A 182 8.05 18.51 1.36
N LEU A 183 7.93 19.75 0.89
CA LEU A 183 8.20 20.15 -0.48
C LEU A 183 9.37 21.14 -0.51
N ASP A 184 10.38 20.87 -1.35
CA ASP A 184 11.55 21.74 -1.58
C ASP A 184 11.59 22.20 -3.04
N ALA A 185 11.29 23.47 -3.26
CA ALA A 185 11.29 24.08 -4.58
C ALA A 185 12.63 24.76 -4.94
N THR A 186 13.67 24.69 -4.09
CA THR A 186 14.90 25.47 -4.23
C THR A 186 15.69 25.18 -5.51
N GLN A 187 15.62 23.93 -6.00
CA GLN A 187 16.29 23.46 -7.22
C GLN A 187 15.36 23.32 -8.42
N LEU A 188 14.09 23.72 -8.30
CA LEU A 188 13.10 23.54 -9.34
C LEU A 188 13.05 24.71 -10.32
N GLN A 189 12.75 24.41 -11.58
CA GLN A 189 12.55 25.44 -12.58
C GLN A 189 11.28 26.24 -12.28
N ARG A 190 11.36 27.56 -12.53
CA ARG A 190 10.21 28.47 -12.37
C ARG A 190 9.17 28.25 -13.44
N ASN A 191 7.93 28.60 -13.14
CA ASN A 191 6.77 28.50 -14.04
C ASN A 191 6.59 27.08 -14.58
N THR A 192 6.88 26.08 -13.75
CA THR A 192 6.76 24.66 -14.10
C THR A 192 5.90 23.95 -13.05
N LEU A 193 4.90 23.22 -13.54
CA LEU A 193 4.12 22.31 -12.72
C LEU A 193 4.89 21.00 -12.55
N TYR A 194 5.14 20.63 -11.31
CA TYR A 194 5.72 19.35 -10.92
C TYR A 194 4.64 18.45 -10.36
N GLU A 195 4.65 17.23 -10.81
CA GLU A 195 3.67 16.22 -10.41
C GLU A 195 4.37 15.03 -9.76
N ALA A 196 3.79 14.54 -8.68
CA ALA A 196 4.22 13.35 -7.99
C ALA A 196 3.03 12.58 -7.44
N GLN A 197 3.29 11.38 -6.94
CA GLN A 197 2.28 10.57 -6.31
C GLN A 197 2.86 9.90 -5.06
N ILE A 198 2.21 10.10 -3.91
CA ILE A 198 2.47 9.31 -2.71
C ILE A 198 1.66 8.02 -2.83
N VAL A 199 2.32 6.88 -2.74
CA VAL A 199 1.68 5.57 -2.79
C VAL A 199 1.75 4.95 -1.40
N LEU A 200 0.59 4.76 -0.77
CA LEU A 200 0.46 4.04 0.48
C LEU A 200 0.05 2.59 0.18
N ALA A 201 0.98 1.68 0.36
CA ALA A 201 0.70 0.24 0.31
C ALA A 201 0.37 -0.24 1.73
N ASN A 202 -0.74 -0.96 1.89
CA ASN A 202 -1.23 -1.39 3.19
C ASN A 202 -1.81 -2.82 3.12
N ASN A 203 -2.18 -3.37 4.26
CA ASN A 203 -2.74 -4.71 4.39
C ASN A 203 -4.28 -4.75 4.39
N ASP A 204 -4.96 -3.68 3.98
CA ASP A 204 -6.40 -3.68 3.81
C ASP A 204 -6.83 -4.61 2.67
N ALA A 205 -7.84 -5.43 2.88
CA ALA A 205 -8.28 -6.42 1.91
C ALA A 205 -8.95 -5.80 0.66
N VAL A 206 -9.47 -4.58 0.77
CA VAL A 206 -10.23 -3.90 -0.29
C VAL A 206 -9.40 -2.80 -0.95
N SER A 207 -8.68 -1.99 -0.16
CA SER A 207 -7.95 -0.81 -0.62
C SER A 207 -6.46 -0.91 -0.28
N ARG A 208 -5.77 -1.88 -0.87
CA ARG A 208 -4.35 -2.16 -0.61
C ARG A 208 -3.40 -1.05 -1.01
N ILE A 209 -3.80 -0.26 -1.99
CA ILE A 209 -2.98 0.84 -2.52
C ILE A 209 -3.82 2.10 -2.55
N VAL A 210 -3.40 3.08 -1.74
CA VAL A 210 -3.96 4.42 -1.78
C VAL A 210 -2.97 5.33 -2.49
N LYS A 211 -3.41 6.06 -3.51
CA LYS A 211 -2.59 6.96 -4.31
C LYS A 211 -3.03 8.39 -4.02
N ILE A 212 -2.10 9.20 -3.54
CA ILE A 212 -2.32 10.62 -3.24
C ILE A 212 -1.51 11.44 -4.23
N PRO A 213 -2.16 12.13 -5.19
CA PRO A 213 -1.45 13.00 -6.12
C PRO A 213 -0.92 14.22 -5.39
N VAL A 214 0.29 14.64 -5.74
CA VAL A 214 0.95 15.84 -5.24
C VAL A 214 1.32 16.71 -6.42
N TYR A 215 0.88 17.95 -6.39
CA TYR A 215 1.17 18.96 -7.41
C TYR A 215 1.92 20.12 -6.76
N LEU A 216 3.08 20.47 -7.31
CA LEU A 216 3.85 21.63 -6.90
C LEU A 216 3.97 22.58 -8.10
N ASN A 217 3.29 23.72 -8.03
CA ASN A 217 3.45 24.80 -9.01
C ASN A 217 4.51 25.77 -8.48
N ASN A 218 5.66 25.87 -9.17
CA ASN A 218 6.75 26.78 -8.80
C ASN A 218 6.60 28.16 -9.49
N ASP A 219 5.39 28.72 -9.47
CA ASP A 219 5.15 30.08 -9.95
C ASP A 219 5.60 31.09 -8.89
N ARG A 220 6.55 31.93 -9.26
CA ARG A 220 6.88 33.13 -8.51
C ARG A 220 6.20 34.36 -9.12
N GLU A 221 5.02 34.64 -8.71
CA GLU A 221 4.68 36.04 -8.44
C GLU A 221 4.81 36.24 -6.93
N SER A 222 5.90 36.86 -6.54
CA SER A 222 6.14 37.18 -5.15
C SER A 222 5.29 38.36 -4.73
N LYS A 223 4.19 38.06 -4.07
CA LYS A 223 3.84 38.79 -2.86
C LYS A 223 3.89 37.75 -1.75
N VAL A 224 4.92 37.86 -0.93
CA VAL A 224 4.94 37.23 0.38
C VAL A 224 3.91 37.98 1.23
N GLU A 225 2.65 37.67 1.03
CA GLU A 225 1.77 37.53 2.15
C GLU A 225 2.09 36.16 2.72
N LEU A 226 2.57 36.12 3.95
CA LEU A 226 2.45 34.97 4.82
C LEU A 226 0.94 34.69 4.93
N GLN A 227 0.38 34.03 3.92
CA GLN A 227 -0.79 33.23 4.10
C GLN A 227 -0.27 32.07 4.94
N THR A 228 -0.50 32.16 6.24
CA THR A 228 -0.67 30.97 7.07
C THR A 228 -1.40 29.98 6.19
N LEU A 229 -0.74 28.89 5.84
CA LEU A 229 -1.37 27.79 5.10
C LEU A 229 -2.74 27.61 5.70
N ALA A 230 -3.75 27.83 4.90
CA ALA A 230 -5.12 27.62 5.36
C ALA A 230 -5.14 26.19 5.87
N SER A 231 -5.31 26.05 7.15
CA SER A 231 -5.29 24.78 7.88
C SER A 231 -6.51 23.92 7.57
N THR A 232 -7.20 24.24 6.49
CA THR A 232 -8.38 23.53 6.04
C THR A 232 -8.02 22.57 4.91
N VAL A 233 -8.18 21.27 5.17
CA VAL A 233 -8.02 20.19 4.21
C VAL A 233 -9.38 19.70 3.77
N VAL A 234 -9.61 19.64 2.47
CA VAL A 234 -10.87 19.18 1.87
C VAL A 234 -10.58 18.12 0.83
N TYR A 235 -11.20 16.95 0.98
CA TYR A 235 -11.04 15.83 0.05
C TYR A 235 -12.30 14.98 -0.03
N THR A 236 -12.39 14.12 -1.04
CA THR A 236 -13.49 13.16 -1.19
C THR A 236 -12.98 11.74 -0.93
N TYR A 237 -13.71 10.99 -0.13
CA TYR A 237 -13.40 9.60 0.18
C TYR A 237 -14.66 8.79 0.46
N GLY A 238 -14.76 7.59 -0.14
CA GLY A 238 -15.85 6.64 0.12
C GLY A 238 -17.25 7.18 -0.15
N GLY A 239 -17.42 8.12 -1.08
CA GLY A 239 -18.71 8.78 -1.35
C GLY A 239 -19.02 9.95 -0.42
N TYR A 240 -18.05 10.37 0.39
CA TYR A 240 -18.17 11.52 1.28
C TYR A 240 -17.19 12.62 0.89
N LEU A 241 -17.62 13.87 1.10
CA LEU A 241 -16.75 15.03 1.22
C LEU A 241 -16.30 15.12 2.67
N VAL A 242 -14.99 15.18 2.91
CA VAL A 242 -14.39 15.34 4.23
C VAL A 242 -13.75 16.73 4.31
N VAL A 243 -14.04 17.45 5.39
CA VAL A 243 -13.44 18.76 5.71
C VAL A 243 -12.78 18.65 7.07
N GLN A 244 -11.50 19.02 7.15
CA GLN A 244 -10.73 19.12 8.39
C GLN A 244 -10.04 20.46 8.46
N THR A 245 -10.08 21.13 9.60
CA THR A 245 -9.54 22.47 9.80
C THR A 245 -9.08 22.66 11.24
N ASP A 246 -8.17 23.61 11.47
CA ASP A 246 -7.76 24.05 12.81
C ASP A 246 -8.68 25.13 13.41
N LYS A 247 -9.62 25.66 12.62
CA LYS A 247 -10.64 26.62 13.06
C LYS A 247 -11.98 25.93 13.24
N ALA A 248 -12.69 26.26 14.29
CA ALA A 248 -14.03 25.72 14.51
C ALA A 248 -14.94 26.04 13.29
N LEU A 249 -15.60 25.01 12.77
CA LEU A 249 -16.56 25.12 11.66
C LEU A 249 -17.93 25.56 12.19
N SER A 250 -18.65 26.32 11.39
CA SER A 250 -20.07 26.67 11.62
C SER A 250 -20.97 25.96 10.60
N SER A 251 -20.57 25.96 9.33
CA SER A 251 -21.32 25.24 8.29
C SER A 251 -20.45 24.92 7.09
N ILE A 252 -20.86 23.91 6.34
CA ILE A 252 -20.35 23.63 4.99
C ILE A 252 -21.52 23.54 4.00
N SER A 253 -21.30 23.97 2.77
CA SER A 253 -22.25 23.80 1.68
C SER A 253 -21.58 23.45 0.37
N LEU A 254 -22.24 22.63 -0.45
CA LEU A 254 -21.82 22.33 -1.81
C LEU A 254 -22.71 23.09 -2.79
N VAL A 255 -22.05 23.82 -3.66
CA VAL A 255 -22.69 24.68 -4.68
C VAL A 255 -22.27 24.14 -6.05
N ASN A 256 -23.21 24.03 -6.99
CA ASN A 256 -22.89 23.69 -8.37
C ASN A 256 -22.33 24.91 -9.15
N MET A 257 -21.87 24.70 -10.37
CA MET A 257 -21.30 25.76 -11.20
C MET A 257 -22.28 26.84 -11.60
N ASN A 258 -23.59 26.63 -11.43
CA ASN A 258 -24.65 27.63 -11.66
C ASN A 258 -24.99 28.43 -10.39
N GLY A 259 -24.27 28.22 -9.29
CA GLY A 259 -24.49 28.92 -8.02
C GLY A 259 -25.62 28.33 -7.14
N ALA A 260 -26.24 27.23 -7.55
CA ALA A 260 -27.27 26.59 -6.74
C ALA A 260 -26.67 25.75 -5.61
N VAL A 261 -27.17 25.90 -4.39
CA VAL A 261 -26.78 25.11 -3.24
C VAL A 261 -27.39 23.71 -3.38
N MET A 262 -26.55 22.71 -3.49
CA MET A 262 -26.94 21.31 -3.67
C MET A 262 -27.08 20.57 -2.34
N LYS A 263 -26.20 20.90 -1.38
CA LYS A 263 -26.23 20.36 -0.02
C LYS A 263 -25.70 21.40 0.96
N MET A 264 -26.20 21.37 2.19
CA MET A 264 -25.74 22.23 3.29
C MET A 264 -25.84 21.44 4.60
N GLN A 265 -24.86 21.66 5.47
CA GLN A 265 -24.77 21.02 6.79
C GLN A 265 -24.21 22.03 7.81
N ASN A 266 -24.90 22.19 8.93
CA ASN A 266 -24.34 22.89 10.08
C ASN A 266 -23.35 21.96 10.79
N VAL A 267 -22.26 22.52 11.26
CA VAL A 267 -21.16 21.81 11.90
C VAL A 267 -20.80 22.51 13.19
N ASP A 268 -20.50 21.71 14.21
CA ASP A 268 -19.93 22.19 15.46
C ASP A 268 -18.68 21.34 15.73
N GLY A 269 -17.50 21.90 15.46
CA GLY A 269 -16.21 21.20 15.61
C GLY A 269 -15.23 21.56 14.53
N TYR A 270 -14.17 20.74 14.41
CA TYR A 270 -13.02 20.98 13.52
C TYR A 270 -12.98 20.03 12.34
N THR A 271 -13.86 19.04 12.32
CA THR A 271 -13.95 18.07 11.23
C THR A 271 -15.41 17.74 10.93
N THR A 272 -15.70 17.48 9.67
CA THR A 272 -17.03 17.00 9.27
C THR A 272 -16.93 16.18 7.99
N ASN A 273 -17.96 15.34 7.76
CA ASN A 273 -18.16 14.65 6.50
C ASN A 273 -19.57 14.91 5.98
N MET A 274 -19.70 15.06 4.67
CA MET A 274 -20.98 15.25 3.97
C MET A 274 -21.12 14.18 2.89
N SER A 275 -22.19 13.38 2.91
CA SER A 275 -22.46 12.40 1.84
C SER A 275 -22.61 13.10 0.48
N LEU A 276 -21.96 12.55 -0.53
CA LEU A 276 -22.07 12.99 -1.92
C LEU A 276 -23.16 12.22 -2.69
N ASP A 277 -23.95 11.39 -2.01
CA ASP A 277 -25.04 10.66 -2.62
C ASP A 277 -26.03 11.61 -3.31
N ASN A 278 -26.57 11.14 -4.44
CA ASN A 278 -27.50 11.88 -5.31
C ASN A 278 -26.93 13.15 -5.99
N LEU A 279 -25.60 13.40 -5.91
CA LEU A 279 -24.97 14.41 -6.75
C LEU A 279 -24.59 13.80 -8.09
N GLN A 280 -24.66 14.54 -9.16
CA GLN A 280 -24.16 14.13 -10.48
C GLN A 280 -22.66 14.27 -10.54
N THR A 281 -22.00 13.46 -11.38
CA THR A 281 -20.58 13.66 -11.70
C THR A 281 -20.37 15.06 -12.25
N GLY A 282 -19.43 15.79 -11.66
CA GLY A 282 -19.19 17.19 -12.03
C GLY A 282 -18.30 17.91 -11.03
N ILE A 283 -18.14 19.20 -11.28
CA ILE A 283 -17.38 20.09 -10.42
C ILE A 283 -18.34 20.87 -9.53
N TYR A 284 -18.02 20.90 -8.24
CA TYR A 284 -18.74 21.63 -7.21
C TYR A 284 -17.79 22.56 -6.45
N ILE A 285 -18.35 23.57 -5.79
CA ILE A 285 -17.61 24.45 -4.87
C ILE A 285 -18.08 24.09 -3.46
N CYS A 286 -17.16 23.67 -2.62
CA CYS A 286 -17.37 23.55 -1.18
C CYS A 286 -17.17 24.93 -0.54
N CYS A 287 -18.22 25.53 -0.04
CA CYS A 287 -18.15 26.75 0.73
C CYS A 287 -18.12 26.40 2.22
N ILE A 288 -17.09 26.82 2.91
CA ILE A 288 -16.81 26.55 4.32
C ILE A 288 -16.99 27.86 5.10
N VAL A 289 -17.75 27.83 6.17
CA VAL A 289 -17.93 28.95 7.09
C VAL A 289 -17.45 28.55 8.46
N HIS A 290 -16.51 29.30 8.99
CA HIS A 290 -15.97 29.08 10.34
C HIS A 290 -16.82 29.80 11.41
N ALA A 291 -16.67 29.42 12.65
CA ALA A 291 -17.38 30.02 13.77
C ALA A 291 -17.00 31.49 14.00
N ASP A 292 -15.81 31.92 13.56
CA ASP A 292 -15.35 33.31 13.59
C ASP A 292 -15.94 34.18 12.46
N GLY A 293 -16.78 33.58 11.59
CA GLY A 293 -17.38 34.21 10.43
C GLY A 293 -16.49 34.25 9.18
N SER A 294 -15.24 33.77 9.25
CA SER A 294 -14.38 33.64 8.06
C SER A 294 -14.91 32.57 7.10
N ARG A 295 -14.60 32.71 5.81
CA ARG A 295 -15.12 31.85 4.76
C ARG A 295 -14.01 31.40 3.83
N GLU A 296 -14.10 30.10 3.41
CA GLU A 296 -13.23 29.51 2.43
C GLU A 296 -14.06 28.82 1.34
N ASN A 297 -13.52 28.75 0.11
CA ASN A 297 -14.16 28.08 -1.01
C ASN A 297 -13.15 27.13 -1.66
N VAL A 298 -13.52 25.87 -1.78
CA VAL A 298 -12.66 24.84 -2.35
C VAL A 298 -13.39 24.14 -3.50
N LYS A 299 -12.72 24.03 -4.65
CA LYS A 299 -13.25 23.32 -5.81
C LYS A 299 -13.11 21.81 -5.65
N ILE A 300 -14.21 21.09 -5.78
CA ILE A 300 -14.31 19.66 -5.54
C ILE A 300 -14.79 18.94 -6.80
N PRO A 301 -14.05 17.98 -7.34
CA PRO A 301 -14.57 17.04 -8.33
C PRO A 301 -15.38 15.94 -7.64
N VAL A 302 -16.60 15.72 -8.12
CA VAL A 302 -17.41 14.55 -7.74
C VAL A 302 -17.39 13.58 -8.92
N VAL A 303 -16.82 12.39 -8.69
CA VAL A 303 -16.74 11.31 -9.68
C VAL A 303 -17.48 10.11 -9.12
N ARG A 304 -18.29 9.48 -9.97
CA ARG A 304 -19.00 8.23 -9.65
C ARG A 304 -18.47 7.09 -10.48
#